data_cf324573e4685fac4236af81bbea4492
#
_entry.id   cf324573e4685fac4236af81bbea4492
#
_cell.length_a   1.000
_cell.length_b   1.000
_cell.length_c   1.000
_cell.angle_alpha   90.00
_cell.angle_beta   90.00
_cell.angle_gamma   90.00
#
_symmetry.space_group_name_H-M   'P 1'
#
loop_
_entity.id
_entity.type
_entity.pdbx_description
1 polymer ?
#
loop_
_entity_poly.entity_id
_entity_poly.type
_entity_poly.pdbx_seq_one_letter_code
_entity_poly.pdbx_strand_id
1 'polypeptide(L)'
;MKNIYLASLCVVLFAASSQMCVAAEPAKPTQVEIVMKASFKDRGQAKVDRLNQDETQRLCTQYPDKRPKAIASKIEAINMKLMKYPADGKLLGDWKEGEKIAQSGVGKQFSDDPTRPAGGNCYACHQLSKEEIAFGNIGPSLYHFGKLRGNTEAIQKYTFGKIYNAQAYAACTNMPRFGHNSILTEEQIKHVTALLLDPNSPVNK
;
A
#
# COMPACT_ATOMS: atom_id res chain seq x y z
N MET A 1 21.43 -76.99 36.86
CA MET A 1 20.95 -75.62 37.09
C MET A 1 20.98 -74.93 35.74
N LYS A 2 19.79 -74.81 35.09
CA LYS A 2 19.67 -74.19 33.76
C LYS A 2 18.76 -72.99 33.90
N ASN A 3 19.31 -71.78 33.71
CA ASN A 3 18.54 -70.55 33.72
C ASN A 3 17.93 -70.35 32.35
N ILE A 4 16.59 -70.27 32.31
CA ILE A 4 15.81 -69.93 31.13
C ILE A 4 15.48 -68.45 31.21
N TYR A 5 16.04 -67.65 30.27
CA TYR A 5 15.68 -66.23 30.10
C TYR A 5 14.44 -66.14 29.23
N LEU A 6 13.31 -65.69 29.79
CA LEU A 6 12.14 -65.31 29.03
C LEU A 6 12.39 -63.90 28.42
N ALA A 7 12.47 -63.82 27.11
CA ALA A 7 12.50 -62.56 26.37
C ALA A 7 11.05 -62.09 26.16
N SER A 8 10.66 -61.00 26.81
CA SER A 8 9.34 -60.37 26.65
C SER A 8 9.38 -59.49 25.41
N LEU A 9 8.65 -59.82 24.37
CA LEU A 9 8.54 -59.08 23.11
C LEU A 9 7.42 -58.03 23.26
N CYS A 10 7.77 -56.79 23.51
CA CYS A 10 6.81 -55.69 23.49
C CYS A 10 6.52 -55.29 22.02
N VAL A 11 5.33 -55.63 21.54
CA VAL A 11 4.78 -55.16 20.27
C VAL A 11 4.19 -53.76 20.49
N VAL A 12 4.85 -52.72 20.01
CA VAL A 12 4.33 -51.34 20.00
C VAL A 12 3.45 -51.19 18.77
N LEU A 13 2.14 -51.17 18.97
CA LEU A 13 1.16 -50.82 17.94
C LEU A 13 1.17 -49.33 17.70
N PHE A 14 1.78 -48.88 16.61
CA PHE A 14 1.62 -47.52 16.09
C PHE A 14 0.21 -47.37 15.49
N ALA A 15 -0.71 -46.76 16.23
CA ALA A 15 -1.96 -46.28 15.67
C ALA A 15 -1.69 -45.03 14.86
N ALA A 16 -1.65 -45.13 13.54
CA ALA A 16 -1.61 -44.00 12.62
C ALA A 16 -2.94 -43.29 12.68
N SER A 17 -3.05 -42.22 13.46
CA SER A 17 -4.18 -41.28 13.44
C SER A 17 -4.11 -40.46 12.15
N SER A 18 -4.85 -40.87 11.12
CA SER A 18 -5.15 -40.07 9.95
C SER A 18 -5.97 -38.86 10.37
N GLN A 19 -5.31 -37.71 10.60
CA GLN A 19 -6.01 -36.43 10.73
C GLN A 19 -6.62 -36.09 9.37
N MET A 20 -7.92 -36.33 9.24
CA MET A 20 -8.70 -35.78 8.13
C MET A 20 -8.63 -34.25 8.26
N CYS A 21 -7.94 -33.58 7.32
CA CYS A 21 -8.12 -32.15 7.10
C CYS A 21 -9.56 -31.92 6.66
N VAL A 22 -10.42 -31.60 7.61
CA VAL A 22 -11.76 -31.08 7.29
C VAL A 22 -11.54 -29.68 6.72
N ALA A 23 -11.76 -29.54 5.41
CA ALA A 23 -11.81 -28.22 4.80
C ALA A 23 -12.88 -27.40 5.52
N ALA A 24 -12.50 -26.26 6.10
CA ALA A 24 -13.44 -25.37 6.75
C ALA A 24 -14.50 -24.93 5.72
N GLU A 25 -15.77 -25.12 6.04
CA GLU A 25 -16.85 -24.60 5.20
C GLU A 25 -16.67 -23.09 5.01
N PRO A 26 -16.93 -22.56 3.80
CA PRO A 26 -16.86 -21.12 3.56
C PRO A 26 -17.82 -20.40 4.51
N ALA A 27 -17.30 -19.41 5.25
CA ALA A 27 -18.09 -18.64 6.18
C ALA A 27 -19.29 -17.99 5.46
N LYS A 28 -20.46 -18.03 6.09
CA LYS A 28 -21.66 -17.37 5.54
C LYS A 28 -21.38 -15.86 5.37
N PRO A 29 -21.81 -15.23 4.26
CA PRO A 29 -21.59 -13.81 4.03
C PRO A 29 -22.24 -12.98 5.16
N THR A 30 -21.54 -11.96 5.61
CA THR A 30 -22.06 -10.99 6.58
C THR A 30 -23.18 -10.15 5.97
N GLN A 31 -24.00 -9.53 6.79
CA GLN A 31 -25.04 -8.61 6.31
C GLN A 31 -24.45 -7.46 5.48
N VAL A 32 -23.23 -6.98 5.83
CA VAL A 32 -22.51 -5.94 5.08
C VAL A 32 -22.15 -6.43 3.68
N GLU A 33 -21.61 -7.64 3.55
CA GLU A 33 -21.26 -8.21 2.24
C GLU A 33 -22.49 -8.42 1.35
N ILE A 34 -23.63 -8.81 1.93
CA ILE A 34 -24.90 -8.95 1.20
C ILE A 34 -25.33 -7.59 0.65
N VAL A 35 -25.34 -6.54 1.50
CA VAL A 35 -25.72 -5.17 1.10
C VAL A 35 -24.76 -4.62 0.06
N MET A 36 -23.45 -4.81 0.22
CA MET A 36 -22.45 -4.37 -0.74
C MET A 36 -22.67 -5.02 -2.12
N LYS A 37 -22.82 -6.33 -2.18
CA LYS A 37 -23.07 -7.05 -3.45
C LYS A 37 -24.35 -6.62 -4.14
N ALA A 38 -25.40 -6.30 -3.37
CA ALA A 38 -26.68 -5.84 -3.93
C ALA A 38 -26.61 -4.39 -4.45
N SER A 39 -25.84 -3.52 -3.77
CA SER A 39 -25.83 -2.08 -4.00
C SER A 39 -24.81 -1.62 -5.04
N PHE A 40 -23.62 -2.23 -5.07
CA PHE A 40 -22.55 -1.82 -5.98
C PHE A 40 -22.59 -2.58 -7.30
N LYS A 41 -22.35 -1.86 -8.39
CA LYS A 41 -22.30 -2.40 -9.75
C LYS A 41 -21.07 -1.85 -10.47
N ASP A 42 -20.55 -2.61 -11.42
CA ASP A 42 -19.50 -2.11 -12.32
C ASP A 42 -19.99 -0.87 -13.08
N ARG A 43 -19.17 0.18 -13.11
CA ARG A 43 -19.39 1.39 -13.91
C ARG A 43 -18.07 1.83 -14.55
N GLY A 44 -18.01 1.81 -15.88
CA GLY A 44 -16.80 2.17 -16.62
C GLY A 44 -15.58 1.39 -16.09
N GLN A 45 -14.53 2.12 -15.74
CA GLN A 45 -13.32 1.55 -15.16
C GLN A 45 -13.41 1.26 -13.63
N ALA A 46 -14.47 1.70 -12.96
CA ALA A 46 -14.70 1.37 -11.55
C ALA A 46 -15.39 0.01 -11.45
N LYS A 47 -14.62 -1.01 -11.10
CA LYS A 47 -15.08 -2.40 -10.95
C LYS A 47 -15.37 -2.72 -9.49
N VAL A 48 -16.34 -3.62 -9.26
CA VAL A 48 -16.73 -4.04 -7.90
C VAL A 48 -15.62 -4.79 -7.16
N ASP A 49 -14.62 -5.33 -7.87
CA ASP A 49 -13.45 -5.97 -7.27
C ASP A 49 -12.64 -5.04 -6.36
N ARG A 50 -12.74 -3.71 -6.57
CA ARG A 50 -12.15 -2.70 -5.68
C ARG A 50 -12.70 -2.72 -4.25
N LEU A 51 -13.85 -3.36 -4.05
CA LEU A 51 -14.45 -3.54 -2.73
C LEU A 51 -13.79 -4.69 -1.94
N ASN A 52 -13.03 -5.55 -2.61
CA ASN A 52 -12.32 -6.63 -1.97
C ASN A 52 -11.10 -6.09 -1.24
N GLN A 53 -11.09 -6.25 0.08
CA GLN A 53 -9.96 -5.84 0.91
C GLN A 53 -8.78 -6.79 0.73
N ASP A 54 -7.59 -6.24 0.50
CA ASP A 54 -6.36 -7.00 0.67
C ASP A 54 -6.01 -7.21 2.16
N GLU A 55 -4.94 -7.96 2.45
CA GLU A 55 -4.56 -8.24 3.85
C GLU A 55 -4.25 -6.96 4.63
N THR A 56 -3.62 -5.97 4.01
CA THR A 56 -3.33 -4.67 4.64
C THR A 56 -4.62 -3.97 5.04
N GLN A 57 -5.57 -3.84 4.11
CA GLN A 57 -6.85 -3.19 4.35
C GLN A 57 -7.66 -3.91 5.41
N ARG A 58 -7.70 -5.26 5.36
CA ARG A 58 -8.38 -6.08 6.36
C ARG A 58 -7.80 -5.87 7.76
N LEU A 59 -6.48 -5.88 7.90
CA LEU A 59 -5.82 -5.62 9.18
C LEU A 59 -6.11 -4.20 9.69
N CYS A 60 -6.10 -3.20 8.80
CA CYS A 60 -6.44 -1.83 9.19
C CYS A 60 -7.89 -1.69 9.64
N THR A 61 -8.82 -2.37 8.99
CA THR A 61 -10.25 -2.39 9.38
C THR A 61 -10.45 -3.10 10.72
N GLN A 62 -9.69 -4.17 10.97
CA GLN A 62 -9.79 -4.95 12.22
C GLN A 62 -9.28 -4.15 13.44
N TYR A 63 -8.33 -3.24 13.24
CA TYR A 63 -7.71 -2.44 14.31
C TYR A 63 -7.78 -0.93 13.98
N PRO A 64 -8.97 -0.31 13.98
CA PRO A 64 -9.13 1.08 13.56
C PRO A 64 -8.48 2.06 14.54
N ASP A 65 -8.70 1.92 15.84
CA ASP A 65 -8.32 2.91 16.85
C ASP A 65 -7.05 2.52 17.63
N LYS A 66 -6.96 1.27 18.07
CA LYS A 66 -5.84 0.77 18.88
C LYS A 66 -5.16 -0.40 18.20
N ARG A 67 -4.16 -0.08 17.39
CA ARG A 67 -3.38 -1.10 16.67
C ARG A 67 -2.20 -1.56 17.51
N PRO A 68 -2.08 -2.88 17.81
CA PRO A 68 -0.86 -3.43 18.44
C PRO A 68 0.36 -3.18 17.57
N LYS A 69 1.51 -2.87 18.19
CA LYS A 69 2.78 -2.64 17.46
C LYS A 69 3.13 -3.79 16.52
N ALA A 70 2.93 -5.03 16.96
CA ALA A 70 3.16 -6.22 16.12
C ALA A 70 2.34 -6.21 14.83
N ILE A 71 1.08 -5.76 14.88
CA ILE A 71 0.22 -5.64 13.69
C ILE A 71 0.71 -4.50 12.78
N ALA A 72 1.10 -3.36 13.35
CA ALA A 72 1.67 -2.26 12.58
C ALA A 72 2.94 -2.72 11.85
N SER A 73 3.88 -3.33 12.56
CA SER A 73 5.11 -3.87 11.96
C SER A 73 4.85 -4.96 10.91
N LYS A 74 3.82 -5.80 11.13
CA LYS A 74 3.41 -6.80 10.12
C LYS A 74 2.92 -6.12 8.83
N ILE A 75 2.07 -5.08 8.94
CA ILE A 75 1.56 -4.33 7.79
C ILE A 75 2.72 -3.68 7.03
N GLU A 76 3.63 -2.99 7.73
CA GLU A 76 4.79 -2.35 7.12
C GLU A 76 5.70 -3.36 6.41
N ALA A 77 5.96 -4.50 7.04
CA ALA A 77 6.78 -5.57 6.46
C ALA A 77 6.15 -6.19 5.20
N ILE A 78 4.83 -6.45 5.20
CA ILE A 78 4.10 -6.93 4.00
C ILE A 78 4.26 -5.92 2.87
N ASN A 79 4.01 -4.64 3.13
CA ASN A 79 4.04 -3.61 2.12
C ASN A 79 5.47 -3.29 1.64
N MET A 80 6.47 -3.41 2.52
CA MET A 80 7.89 -3.28 2.13
C MET A 80 8.32 -4.38 1.15
N LYS A 81 7.85 -5.63 1.33
CA LYS A 81 8.11 -6.72 0.39
C LYS A 81 7.46 -6.51 -0.99
N LEU A 82 6.38 -5.72 -1.05
CA LEU A 82 5.68 -5.39 -2.29
C LEU A 82 6.25 -4.14 -2.98
N MET A 83 7.30 -3.53 -2.40
CA MET A 83 7.96 -2.35 -2.96
C MET A 83 8.66 -2.71 -4.27
N LYS A 84 8.44 -1.88 -5.30
CA LYS A 84 9.17 -1.97 -6.57
C LYS A 84 9.86 -0.64 -6.83
N TYR A 85 11.14 -0.71 -7.10
CA TYR A 85 11.95 0.43 -7.50
C TYR A 85 12.31 0.31 -8.98
N PRO A 86 12.58 1.44 -9.67
CA PRO A 86 13.03 1.42 -11.06
C PRO A 86 14.26 0.54 -11.25
N ALA A 87 14.24 -0.30 -12.30
CA ALA A 87 15.33 -1.22 -12.59
C ALA A 87 16.64 -0.51 -12.97
N ASP A 88 16.53 0.72 -13.52
CA ASP A 88 17.67 1.57 -13.88
C ASP A 88 18.24 2.37 -12.69
N GLY A 89 17.65 2.24 -11.51
CA GLY A 89 18.04 2.94 -10.30
C GLY A 89 17.71 4.44 -10.28
N LYS A 90 17.13 4.99 -11.36
CA LYS A 90 16.79 6.42 -11.45
C LYS A 90 15.48 6.72 -10.76
N LEU A 91 15.51 7.55 -9.74
CA LEU A 91 14.36 7.87 -8.88
C LEU A 91 13.79 9.27 -9.14
N LEU A 92 14.49 10.08 -9.94
CA LEU A 92 14.09 11.45 -10.27
C LEU A 92 13.67 11.55 -11.73
N GLY A 93 12.61 12.29 -11.98
CA GLY A 93 12.13 12.66 -13.31
C GLY A 93 12.15 14.19 -13.50
N ASP A 94 11.14 14.73 -14.16
CA ASP A 94 10.95 16.17 -14.38
C ASP A 94 9.94 16.72 -13.34
N TRP A 95 10.39 17.70 -12.54
CA TRP A 95 9.54 18.30 -11.52
C TRP A 95 8.34 19.07 -12.09
N LYS A 96 8.45 19.61 -13.33
CA LYS A 96 7.33 20.31 -13.99
C LYS A 96 6.19 19.35 -14.34
N GLU A 97 6.52 18.16 -14.81
CA GLU A 97 5.52 17.10 -14.98
C GLU A 97 5.00 16.61 -13.62
N GLY A 98 5.87 16.55 -12.61
CA GLY A 98 5.48 16.24 -11.23
C GLY A 98 4.43 17.19 -10.69
N GLU A 99 4.56 18.50 -10.96
CA GLU A 99 3.58 19.50 -10.53
C GLU A 99 2.20 19.27 -11.17
N LYS A 100 2.15 19.02 -12.49
CA LYS A 100 0.89 18.69 -13.18
C LYS A 100 0.20 17.46 -12.58
N ILE A 101 0.99 16.44 -12.24
CA ILE A 101 0.49 15.22 -11.62
C ILE A 101 -0.02 15.50 -10.20
N ALA A 102 0.70 16.32 -9.44
CA ALA A 102 0.33 16.67 -8.07
C ALA A 102 -0.97 17.47 -7.98
N GLN A 103 -1.23 18.34 -8.94
CA GLN A 103 -2.45 19.16 -9.02
C GLN A 103 -3.65 18.40 -9.59
N SER A 104 -3.42 17.42 -10.46
CA SER A 104 -4.51 16.71 -11.14
C SER A 104 -5.19 15.70 -10.23
N GLY A 105 -6.51 15.80 -10.08
CA GLY A 105 -7.37 14.80 -9.43
C GLY A 105 -8.05 13.83 -10.41
N VAL A 106 -7.71 13.90 -11.70
CA VAL A 106 -8.31 13.06 -12.75
C VAL A 106 -7.79 11.63 -12.66
N GLY A 107 -8.64 10.68 -12.95
CA GLY A 107 -8.29 9.27 -13.14
C GLY A 107 -8.87 8.33 -12.11
N LYS A 108 -9.17 7.11 -12.56
CA LYS A 108 -9.69 6.00 -11.77
C LYS A 108 -11.15 6.14 -11.28
N GLN A 109 -11.86 7.23 -11.59
CA GLN A 109 -13.30 7.32 -11.36
C GLN A 109 -14.06 6.66 -12.52
N PHE A 110 -15.33 6.31 -12.29
CA PHE A 110 -16.15 5.65 -13.31
C PHE A 110 -16.40 6.53 -14.56
N SER A 111 -16.39 7.85 -14.40
CA SER A 111 -16.60 8.86 -15.43
C SER A 111 -15.33 9.31 -16.15
N ASP A 112 -14.16 8.98 -15.61
CA ASP A 112 -12.89 9.38 -16.20
C ASP A 112 -12.57 8.55 -17.44
N ASP A 113 -11.88 9.15 -18.40
CA ASP A 113 -11.35 8.46 -19.57
C ASP A 113 -10.23 7.49 -19.12
N PRO A 114 -10.39 6.18 -19.31
CA PRO A 114 -9.40 5.19 -18.86
C PRO A 114 -8.08 5.26 -19.65
N THR A 115 -8.05 5.95 -20.79
CA THR A 115 -6.84 6.11 -21.62
C THR A 115 -5.96 7.27 -21.15
N ARG A 116 -6.51 8.18 -20.35
CA ARG A 116 -5.76 9.32 -19.81
C ARG A 116 -4.96 8.94 -18.57
N PRO A 117 -3.71 9.43 -18.44
CA PRO A 117 -2.93 9.26 -17.21
C PRO A 117 -3.66 9.81 -16.00
N ALA A 118 -3.67 9.06 -14.90
CA ALA A 118 -4.23 9.52 -13.65
C ALA A 118 -3.32 10.57 -12.99
N GLY A 119 -3.91 11.50 -12.23
CA GLY A 119 -3.20 12.40 -11.35
C GLY A 119 -3.07 11.87 -9.93
N GLY A 120 -2.23 12.53 -9.12
CA GLY A 120 -1.98 12.17 -7.73
C GLY A 120 -2.85 12.96 -6.74
N ASN A 121 -3.38 14.12 -7.15
CA ASN A 121 -4.14 15.06 -6.31
C ASN A 121 -3.47 15.31 -4.94
N CYS A 122 -2.16 15.56 -4.95
CA CYS A 122 -1.35 15.65 -3.73
C CYS A 122 -1.78 16.85 -2.86
N TYR A 123 -2.17 17.95 -3.51
CA TYR A 123 -2.66 19.15 -2.83
C TYR A 123 -3.96 18.94 -2.05
N ALA A 124 -4.76 17.96 -2.40
CA ALA A 124 -5.96 17.62 -1.61
C ALA A 124 -5.62 17.19 -0.17
N CYS A 125 -4.41 16.76 0.09
CA CYS A 125 -3.96 16.30 1.41
C CYS A 125 -2.78 17.08 1.97
N HIS A 126 -1.93 17.67 1.13
CA HIS A 126 -0.66 18.29 1.51
C HIS A 126 -0.54 19.72 1.00
N GLN A 127 0.01 20.60 1.80
CA GLN A 127 0.62 21.83 1.29
C GLN A 127 1.96 21.48 0.63
N LEU A 128 2.16 21.87 -0.63
CA LEU A 128 3.41 21.68 -1.36
C LEU A 128 4.13 22.99 -1.62
N SER A 129 3.43 24.00 -2.14
CA SER A 129 4.00 25.32 -2.42
C SER A 129 3.20 26.44 -1.72
N LYS A 130 3.75 27.65 -1.68
CA LYS A 130 3.04 28.82 -1.15
C LYS A 130 2.08 29.43 -2.14
N GLU A 131 2.32 29.23 -3.44
CA GLU A 131 1.48 29.76 -4.51
C GLU A 131 0.10 29.08 -4.51
N GLU A 132 0.04 27.81 -4.09
CA GLU A 132 -1.24 27.11 -3.96
C GLU A 132 -1.88 27.37 -2.60
N ILE A 133 -2.97 28.14 -2.63
CA ILE A 133 -3.72 28.52 -1.42
C ILE A 133 -4.79 27.52 -1.01
N ALA A 134 -5.17 26.61 -1.92
CA ALA A 134 -6.19 25.59 -1.69
C ALA A 134 -5.54 24.21 -1.50
N PHE A 135 -5.22 23.85 -0.27
CA PHE A 135 -4.63 22.57 0.07
C PHE A 135 -5.26 21.94 1.32
N GLY A 136 -5.23 20.61 1.38
CA GLY A 136 -5.67 19.86 2.54
C GLY A 136 -4.59 19.73 3.62
N ASN A 137 -5.02 19.35 4.81
CA ASN A 137 -4.17 19.15 5.99
C ASN A 137 -4.23 17.71 6.55
N ILE A 138 -4.75 16.76 5.78
CA ILE A 138 -4.77 15.33 6.15
C ILE A 138 -3.35 14.79 6.24
N GLY A 139 -2.48 15.21 5.31
CA GLY A 139 -1.04 14.94 5.34
C GLY A 139 -0.25 16.11 5.90
N PRO A 140 1.01 15.89 6.32
CA PRO A 140 1.90 16.97 6.76
C PRO A 140 2.22 17.92 5.59
N SER A 141 2.54 19.18 5.90
CA SER A 141 3.11 20.09 4.91
C SER A 141 4.40 19.52 4.31
N LEU A 142 4.50 19.55 3.00
CA LEU A 142 5.70 19.16 2.22
C LEU A 142 6.48 20.39 1.72
N TYR A 143 6.03 21.60 2.08
CA TYR A 143 6.71 22.84 1.75
C TYR A 143 8.17 22.80 2.23
N HIS A 144 9.11 23.14 1.35
CA HIS A 144 10.55 23.04 1.56
C HIS A 144 11.06 21.62 1.81
N PHE A 145 10.35 20.58 1.35
CA PHE A 145 10.72 19.19 1.64
C PHE A 145 12.18 18.89 1.24
N GLY A 146 12.58 19.23 0.01
CA GLY A 146 13.96 19.03 -0.45
C GLY A 146 14.98 19.90 0.30
N LYS A 147 14.64 21.17 0.61
CA LYS A 147 15.49 22.04 1.44
C LYS A 147 15.74 21.47 2.84
N LEU A 148 14.70 20.90 3.46
CA LEU A 148 14.76 20.41 4.84
C LEU A 148 15.36 19.00 4.93
N ARG A 149 15.17 18.16 3.93
CA ARG A 149 15.57 16.76 3.94
C ARG A 149 16.84 16.48 3.14
N GLY A 150 17.19 17.38 2.21
CA GLY A 150 18.25 17.15 1.24
C GLY A 150 17.81 16.28 0.07
N ASN A 151 18.76 15.95 -0.80
CA ASN A 151 18.52 15.18 -2.03
C ASN A 151 19.53 14.03 -2.17
N THR A 152 19.83 13.33 -1.07
CA THR A 152 20.66 12.12 -1.11
C THR A 152 19.89 10.95 -1.70
N GLU A 153 20.59 9.93 -2.19
CA GLU A 153 19.97 8.70 -2.71
C GLU A 153 19.01 8.07 -1.69
N ALA A 154 19.36 8.07 -0.42
CA ALA A 154 18.49 7.56 0.64
C ALA A 154 17.17 8.33 0.75
N ILE A 155 17.22 9.67 0.62
CA ILE A 155 16.03 10.54 0.62
C ILE A 155 15.21 10.34 -0.66
N GLN A 156 15.85 10.23 -1.81
CA GLN A 156 15.16 9.93 -3.08
C GLN A 156 14.43 8.59 -2.97
N LYS A 157 15.11 7.55 -2.48
CA LYS A 157 14.55 6.21 -2.31
C LYS A 157 13.38 6.19 -1.31
N TYR A 158 13.51 6.90 -0.20
CA TYR A 158 12.42 7.08 0.77
C TYR A 158 11.23 7.79 0.12
N THR A 159 11.46 8.90 -0.58
CA THR A 159 10.40 9.72 -1.18
C THR A 159 9.65 8.95 -2.26
N PHE A 160 10.37 8.33 -3.19
CA PHE A 160 9.79 7.46 -4.20
C PHE A 160 8.97 6.33 -3.56
N GLY A 161 9.57 5.61 -2.61
CA GLY A 161 8.93 4.48 -1.93
C GLY A 161 7.68 4.89 -1.15
N LYS A 162 7.70 6.07 -0.50
CA LYS A 162 6.55 6.60 0.24
C LYS A 162 5.37 6.91 -0.69
N ILE A 163 5.62 7.40 -1.90
CA ILE A 163 4.59 7.63 -2.92
C ILE A 163 4.14 6.28 -3.50
N TYR A 164 5.08 5.39 -3.79
CA TYR A 164 4.78 4.08 -4.37
C TYR A 164 3.86 3.27 -3.46
N ASN A 165 4.23 3.12 -2.18
CA ASN A 165 3.46 2.35 -1.19
C ASN A 165 3.61 2.94 0.22
N ALA A 166 2.75 3.88 0.57
CA ALA A 166 2.79 4.59 1.85
C ALA A 166 2.68 3.65 3.08
N GLN A 167 2.01 2.52 2.95
CA GLN A 167 1.82 1.54 4.02
C GLN A 167 3.12 0.82 4.43
N ALA A 168 4.16 0.86 3.58
CA ALA A 168 5.48 0.34 3.91
C ALA A 168 6.23 1.18 4.95
N TYR A 169 5.79 2.42 5.18
CA TYR A 169 6.43 3.39 6.07
C TYR A 169 5.54 3.88 7.21
N ALA A 170 4.25 3.66 7.10
CA ALA A 170 3.30 4.02 8.14
C ALA A 170 2.03 3.16 7.97
N ALA A 171 1.86 2.19 8.85
CA ALA A 171 0.74 1.28 8.83
C ALA A 171 -0.60 2.01 8.94
N CYS A 172 -1.52 1.71 8.05
CA CYS A 172 -2.88 2.25 7.98
C CYS A 172 -2.95 3.78 7.80
N THR A 173 -1.94 4.34 7.14
CA THR A 173 -1.99 5.74 6.71
C THR A 173 -3.09 5.95 5.66
N ASN A 174 -3.69 7.16 5.66
CA ASN A 174 -4.67 7.55 4.66
C ASN A 174 -4.04 7.87 3.28
N MET A 175 -2.71 8.01 3.21
CA MET A 175 -2.02 8.24 1.94
C MET A 175 -2.20 7.04 1.01
N PRO A 176 -2.69 7.22 -0.22
CA PRO A 176 -2.87 6.13 -1.18
C PRO A 176 -1.56 5.42 -1.51
N ARG A 177 -1.66 4.15 -1.90
CA ARG A 177 -0.54 3.34 -2.42
C ARG A 177 -0.46 3.52 -3.93
N PHE A 178 0.00 4.67 -4.39
CA PHE A 178 -0.11 5.11 -5.78
C PHE A 178 0.49 4.14 -6.79
N GLY A 179 1.71 3.67 -6.56
CA GLY A 179 2.37 2.71 -7.44
C GLY A 179 1.83 1.29 -7.26
N HIS A 180 1.68 0.85 -6.02
CA HIS A 180 1.19 -0.50 -5.69
C HIS A 180 -0.20 -0.76 -6.30
N ASN A 181 -1.10 0.22 -6.24
CA ASN A 181 -2.46 0.12 -6.79
C ASN A 181 -2.55 0.56 -8.26
N SER A 182 -1.42 0.76 -8.94
CA SER A 182 -1.37 1.19 -10.35
C SER A 182 -2.21 2.46 -10.62
N ILE A 183 -2.22 3.40 -9.66
CA ILE A 183 -2.83 4.72 -9.83
C ILE A 183 -1.89 5.61 -10.64
N LEU A 184 -0.62 5.68 -10.22
CA LEU A 184 0.45 6.35 -10.93
C LEU A 184 1.42 5.31 -11.50
N THR A 185 1.96 5.60 -12.67
CA THR A 185 3.05 4.84 -13.28
C THR A 185 4.36 5.09 -12.56
N GLU A 186 5.35 4.24 -12.77
CA GLU A 186 6.71 4.42 -12.25
C GLU A 186 7.28 5.79 -12.64
N GLU A 187 7.13 6.18 -13.92
CA GLU A 187 7.62 7.45 -14.44
C GLU A 187 6.91 8.63 -13.76
N GLN A 188 5.60 8.56 -13.59
CA GLN A 188 4.86 9.60 -12.87
C GLN A 188 5.34 9.76 -11.42
N ILE A 189 5.69 8.66 -10.75
CA ILE A 189 6.25 8.70 -9.39
C ILE A 189 7.64 9.34 -9.38
N LYS A 190 8.50 9.08 -10.38
CA LYS A 190 9.78 9.78 -10.56
C LYS A 190 9.58 11.29 -10.70
N HIS A 191 8.60 11.71 -11.50
CA HIS A 191 8.26 13.13 -11.68
C HIS A 191 7.83 13.79 -10.36
N VAL A 192 6.95 13.16 -9.60
CA VAL A 192 6.51 13.68 -8.28
C VAL A 192 7.65 13.66 -7.26
N THR A 193 8.53 12.66 -7.31
CA THR A 193 9.74 12.63 -6.47
C THR A 193 10.65 13.81 -6.79
N ALA A 194 10.84 14.14 -8.07
CA ALA A 194 11.59 15.31 -8.49
C ALA A 194 10.91 16.61 -8.04
N LEU A 195 9.59 16.72 -8.12
CA LEU A 195 8.85 17.87 -7.60
C LEU A 195 9.20 18.17 -6.14
N LEU A 196 9.27 17.13 -5.30
CA LEU A 196 9.54 17.30 -3.87
C LEU A 196 11.02 17.61 -3.57
N LEU A 197 11.95 17.17 -4.42
CA LEU A 197 13.38 17.22 -4.10
C LEU A 197 14.21 18.20 -4.94
N ASP A 198 13.73 18.60 -6.13
CA ASP A 198 14.47 19.54 -6.99
C ASP A 198 14.51 20.94 -6.35
N PRO A 199 15.69 21.56 -6.22
CA PRO A 199 15.82 22.91 -5.64
C PRO A 199 15.10 23.99 -6.44
N ASN A 200 14.84 23.78 -7.73
CA ASN A 200 14.17 24.73 -8.60
C ASN A 200 12.65 24.55 -8.62
N SER A 201 12.12 23.52 -7.99
CA SER A 201 10.68 23.27 -7.92
C SER A 201 9.98 24.30 -7.01
N PRO A 202 8.68 24.59 -7.21
CA PRO A 202 7.92 25.50 -6.35
C PRO A 202 7.85 25.02 -4.90
N VAL A 203 8.00 23.74 -4.64
CA VAL A 203 8.05 23.16 -3.30
C VAL A 203 9.23 23.68 -2.50
N ASN A 204 10.35 23.98 -3.16
CA ASN A 204 11.63 24.32 -2.54
C ASN A 204 12.03 25.81 -2.71
N LYS A 205 11.15 26.67 -3.16
CA LYS A 205 11.38 28.11 -3.29
C LYS A 205 11.08 28.90 -2.03
#